data_9d4ed43de77098e7a19d90d1e7e30110
#
_entry.id   9d4ed43de77098e7a19d90d1e7e30110
#
_cell.length_a   1.000
_cell.length_b   1.000
_cell.length_c   1.000
_cell.angle_alpha   90.00
_cell.angle_beta   90.00
_cell.angle_gamma   90.00
#
_symmetry.space_group_name_H-M   'P 1'
#
loop_
_entity.id
_entity.type
_entity.pdbx_description
1 polymer ?
#
loop_
_entity_poly.entity_id
_entity_poly.type
_entity_poly.pdbx_seq_one_letter_code
_entity_poly.pdbx_strand_id
1 'polypeptide(L)'
;MKKFLAILMAAMMIFTFAACTNEPAVDEEVNNDVVETPVEGEEVKEETPVEGEETPVEEEVPVEAEDNTIVMATNAYFQPYEYYEADKIVGIDAEIAEAIAAKLGKELVINDMQFDSILTAVQTGSVDFGMAGMTVTEERLESVNFTSSYATGVQSIIVKEGSAITTVDDLYAEGAAYKVGVQLGTTGDIYASDDFGAELVSQFANGNEAVMALNGGAVDCVIIDNQPALALVEANEGLAILETSYADEEYAICIAKENEELLAAMNAAIDELIADGTIDAVVAKYIK
;
A
#
# COMPACT_ATOMS: atom_id res chain seq x y z
N MET A 1 43.32 -3.56 -30.62
CA MET A 1 44.55 -3.45 -29.81
C MET A 1 44.90 -1.98 -29.68
N LYS A 2 44.64 -1.39 -28.49
CA LYS A 2 45.37 -0.27 -27.90
C LYS A 2 44.82 -0.10 -26.47
N LYS A 3 45.63 -0.55 -25.51
CA LYS A 3 45.47 -0.35 -24.07
C LYS A 3 45.73 1.12 -23.72
N PHE A 4 44.93 1.76 -22.92
CA PHE A 4 45.35 2.92 -22.14
C PHE A 4 45.06 2.71 -20.66
N LEU A 5 46.07 2.98 -19.94
CA LEU A 5 46.46 2.73 -18.59
C LEU A 5 45.82 3.74 -17.62
N ALA A 6 45.49 3.26 -16.45
CA ALA A 6 45.01 4.02 -15.31
C ALA A 6 45.95 5.11 -14.82
N ILE A 7 45.40 6.22 -14.31
CA ILE A 7 46.11 7.04 -13.30
C ILE A 7 45.12 7.36 -12.19
N LEU A 8 45.43 6.77 -11.04
CA LEU A 8 44.82 6.98 -9.72
C LEU A 8 45.39 8.29 -9.14
N MET A 9 44.54 9.24 -8.78
CA MET A 9 44.96 10.33 -7.85
C MET A 9 43.97 10.39 -6.68
N ALA A 10 44.45 9.90 -5.54
CA ALA A 10 43.89 10.12 -4.24
C ALA A 10 44.20 11.54 -3.76
N ALA A 11 43.18 12.32 -3.49
CA ALA A 11 43.32 13.59 -2.74
C ALA A 11 42.60 13.43 -1.39
N MET A 12 43.40 13.24 -0.36
CA MET A 12 43.04 13.20 1.05
C MET A 12 42.85 14.66 1.52
N MET A 13 41.63 15.08 1.83
CA MET A 13 41.39 16.35 2.53
C MET A 13 40.97 16.03 3.97
N ILE A 14 41.87 16.33 4.87
CA ILE A 14 41.68 16.36 6.32
C ILE A 14 40.97 17.68 6.66
N PHE A 15 39.76 17.63 7.21
CA PHE A 15 39.14 18.78 7.87
C PHE A 15 39.17 18.59 9.38
N THR A 16 39.90 19.48 10.02
CA THR A 16 40.04 19.63 11.48
C THR A 16 38.75 20.20 12.08
N PHE A 17 38.28 19.55 13.14
CA PHE A 17 37.24 20.08 14.03
C PHE A 17 37.77 21.24 14.86
N ALA A 18 37.08 22.37 14.82
CA ALA A 18 37.18 23.41 15.83
C ALA A 18 35.90 23.43 16.66
N ALA A 19 36.03 23.08 17.93
CA ALA A 19 34.99 23.20 18.94
C ALA A 19 34.86 24.67 19.37
N CYS A 20 33.62 25.16 19.43
CA CYS A 20 33.30 26.33 20.26
C CYS A 20 32.09 26.01 21.11
N THR A 21 32.34 25.91 22.39
CA THR A 21 31.40 25.87 23.50
C THR A 21 30.80 27.26 23.72
N ASN A 22 29.48 27.31 23.92
CA ASN A 22 28.83 28.34 24.76
C ASN A 22 27.47 27.82 25.25
N GLU A 23 27.40 27.45 26.54
CA GLU A 23 26.19 27.43 27.34
C GLU A 23 25.94 28.83 27.90
N PRO A 24 24.66 29.18 28.24
CA PRO A 24 24.40 29.37 29.63
C PRO A 24 23.14 28.65 30.16
N ALA A 25 23.26 28.17 31.38
CA ALA A 25 22.27 27.58 32.23
C ALA A 25 21.15 28.55 32.62
N VAL A 26 19.93 28.00 32.77
CA VAL A 26 18.90 28.57 33.66
C VAL A 26 18.30 27.40 34.47
N ASP A 27 18.51 27.45 35.79
CA ASP A 27 17.88 26.64 36.81
C ASP A 27 16.40 27.00 36.93
N GLU A 28 15.51 26.01 37.01
CA GLU A 28 14.24 26.12 37.72
C GLU A 28 14.01 24.82 38.48
N GLU A 29 14.14 24.97 39.82
CA GLU A 29 13.71 23.99 40.83
C GLU A 29 12.19 23.80 40.76
N VAL A 30 11.72 22.57 40.69
CA VAL A 30 10.36 22.20 41.06
C VAL A 30 10.39 21.23 42.21
N ASN A 31 9.87 21.75 43.34
CA ASN A 31 9.72 21.18 44.65
C ASN A 31 8.73 19.99 44.63
N ASN A 32 9.19 18.83 45.08
CA ASN A 32 8.38 17.65 45.32
C ASN A 32 8.04 17.59 46.85
N ASP A 33 6.87 18.05 47.24
CA ASP A 33 6.30 17.73 48.54
C ASP A 33 5.46 16.44 48.45
N VAL A 34 6.02 15.38 48.99
CA VAL A 34 5.30 14.11 49.26
C VAL A 34 4.68 14.22 50.65
N VAL A 35 3.36 14.21 50.69
CA VAL A 35 2.61 14.08 51.97
C VAL A 35 2.26 12.59 52.13
N GLU A 36 2.91 11.95 53.06
CA GLU A 36 2.52 10.65 53.61
C GLU A 36 1.47 10.84 54.70
N THR A 37 0.35 10.13 54.59
CA THR A 37 -0.57 9.90 55.72
C THR A 37 -0.68 8.40 55.98
N PRO A 38 -0.53 7.95 57.23
CA PRO A 38 -0.63 6.55 57.62
C PRO A 38 -2.10 6.12 57.85
N VAL A 39 -2.46 4.95 57.35
CA VAL A 39 -3.72 4.28 57.71
C VAL A 39 -3.41 3.11 58.61
N GLU A 40 -4.05 3.18 59.80
CA GLU A 40 -4.04 2.18 60.87
C GLU A 40 -4.70 0.87 60.44
N GLY A 41 -4.18 -0.22 61.04
CA GLY A 41 -4.61 -1.58 60.77
C GLY A 41 -5.98 -1.94 61.39
N GLU A 42 -6.67 -2.86 60.76
CA GLU A 42 -7.78 -3.62 61.36
C GLU A 42 -7.48 -5.11 61.32
N GLU A 43 -7.82 -5.73 62.45
CA GLU A 43 -7.56 -7.12 62.84
C GLU A 43 -8.28 -8.14 61.94
N VAL A 44 -7.57 -9.17 61.55
CA VAL A 44 -8.11 -10.39 60.91
C VAL A 44 -8.71 -11.29 61.99
N LYS A 45 -10.02 -11.56 61.91
CA LYS A 45 -10.66 -12.66 62.63
C LYS A 45 -10.61 -13.94 61.85
N GLU A 46 -10.02 -14.93 62.49
CA GLU A 46 -9.91 -16.33 62.10
C GLU A 46 -11.32 -16.99 62.20
N GLU A 47 -11.88 -17.49 61.07
CA GLU A 47 -13.01 -18.41 61.06
C GLU A 47 -12.63 -19.73 60.41
N THR A 48 -13.01 -20.81 61.12
CA THR A 48 -12.74 -22.22 60.90
C THR A 48 -13.38 -22.79 59.62
N PRO A 49 -12.83 -23.88 59.06
CA PRO A 49 -13.28 -24.43 57.78
C PRO A 49 -14.56 -25.25 57.91
N VAL A 50 -15.48 -25.03 56.96
CA VAL A 50 -16.66 -25.87 56.73
C VAL A 50 -16.33 -26.76 55.56
N GLU A 51 -16.31 -28.10 55.80
CA GLU A 51 -16.31 -29.13 54.76
C GLU A 51 -17.58 -28.99 53.91
N GLY A 52 -17.42 -28.69 52.64
CA GLY A 52 -18.46 -28.70 51.62
C GLY A 52 -18.04 -29.56 50.44
N GLU A 53 -18.84 -30.54 50.06
CA GLU A 53 -18.69 -31.52 48.96
C GLU A 53 -18.23 -30.84 47.65
N GLU A 54 -17.10 -31.31 47.14
CA GLU A 54 -16.62 -30.99 45.80
C GLU A 54 -17.49 -31.71 44.75
N THR A 55 -18.35 -30.95 44.08
CA THR A 55 -18.87 -31.35 42.77
C THR A 55 -17.82 -31.04 41.73
N PRO A 56 -17.54 -31.91 40.74
CA PRO A 56 -16.60 -31.61 39.68
C PRO A 56 -17.14 -30.46 38.84
N VAL A 57 -16.47 -29.31 38.93
CA VAL A 57 -16.67 -28.23 37.96
C VAL A 57 -16.00 -28.74 36.66
N GLU A 58 -16.80 -29.07 35.66
CA GLU A 58 -16.30 -29.16 34.27
C GLU A 58 -15.63 -27.83 33.96
N GLU A 59 -14.29 -27.86 33.78
CA GLU A 59 -13.54 -26.76 33.19
C GLU A 59 -14.12 -26.54 31.80
N GLU A 60 -14.96 -25.51 31.66
CA GLU A 60 -15.28 -24.94 30.35
C GLU A 60 -13.96 -24.40 29.81
N VAL A 61 -13.36 -25.15 28.88
CA VAL A 61 -12.27 -24.67 28.01
C VAL A 61 -12.80 -23.39 27.38
N PRO A 62 -12.11 -22.23 27.53
CA PRO A 62 -12.50 -21.05 26.80
C PRO A 62 -12.54 -21.39 25.32
N VAL A 63 -13.72 -21.38 24.72
CA VAL A 63 -13.84 -21.33 23.26
C VAL A 63 -13.19 -20.02 22.89
N GLU A 64 -11.97 -20.08 22.34
CA GLU A 64 -11.36 -18.94 21.67
C GLU A 64 -12.43 -18.48 20.68
N ALA A 65 -12.91 -17.24 20.86
CA ALA A 65 -13.80 -16.61 19.90
C ALA A 65 -13.01 -16.60 18.58
N GLU A 66 -13.40 -17.43 17.64
CA GLU A 66 -12.81 -17.42 16.30
C GLU A 66 -12.94 -15.98 15.82
N ASP A 67 -11.80 -15.35 15.50
CA ASP A 67 -11.77 -14.02 14.94
C ASP A 67 -12.49 -14.09 13.59
N ASN A 68 -13.77 -13.68 13.59
CA ASN A 68 -14.65 -13.80 12.44
C ASN A 68 -14.38 -12.75 11.38
N THR A 69 -13.34 -11.96 11.55
CA THR A 69 -12.95 -10.89 10.62
C THR A 69 -11.83 -11.34 9.68
N ILE A 70 -11.73 -10.66 8.54
CA ILE A 70 -10.58 -10.70 7.64
C ILE A 70 -10.25 -9.27 7.21
N VAL A 71 -8.98 -8.89 7.33
CA VAL A 71 -8.53 -7.52 7.14
C VAL A 71 -7.80 -7.36 5.81
N MET A 72 -8.32 -6.48 4.95
CA MET A 72 -7.76 -6.10 3.67
C MET A 72 -7.00 -4.77 3.80
N ALA A 73 -5.78 -4.69 3.29
CA ALA A 73 -5.12 -3.42 3.01
C ALA A 73 -5.39 -2.97 1.57
N THR A 74 -5.66 -1.67 1.40
CA THR A 74 -5.87 -1.05 0.09
C THR A 74 -5.35 0.38 0.09
N ASN A 75 -5.35 1.05 -1.10
CA ASN A 75 -5.13 2.48 -1.22
C ASN A 75 -6.28 3.13 -1.99
N ALA A 76 -7.27 3.68 -1.27
CA ALA A 76 -8.57 4.07 -1.78
C ALA A 76 -8.57 5.38 -2.59
N TYR A 77 -7.62 5.52 -3.52
CA TYR A 77 -7.47 6.63 -4.47
C TYR A 77 -7.32 6.14 -5.92
N PHE A 78 -7.80 4.91 -6.22
CA PHE A 78 -7.57 4.22 -7.47
C PHE A 78 -8.87 3.81 -8.17
N GLN A 79 -9.75 4.79 -8.45
CA GLN A 79 -11.03 4.55 -9.13
C GLN A 79 -10.81 3.97 -10.54
N PRO A 80 -11.53 2.89 -10.93
CA PRO A 80 -12.73 2.32 -10.31
C PRO A 80 -12.48 1.11 -9.39
N TYR A 81 -11.24 0.77 -9.08
CA TYR A 81 -10.90 -0.42 -8.30
C TYR A 81 -11.18 -0.23 -6.81
N GLU A 82 -10.62 0.81 -6.19
CA GLU A 82 -10.87 1.19 -4.80
C GLU A 82 -10.84 2.71 -4.62
N TYR A 83 -11.94 3.25 -4.13
CA TYR A 83 -12.08 4.70 -3.93
C TYR A 83 -13.15 5.02 -2.90
N TYR A 84 -13.11 6.24 -2.38
CA TYR A 84 -14.12 6.71 -1.45
C TYR A 84 -15.38 7.21 -2.19
N GLU A 85 -16.54 6.65 -1.82
CA GLU A 85 -17.84 7.22 -2.10
C GLU A 85 -18.48 7.63 -0.77
N ALA A 86 -18.51 8.92 -0.48
CA ALA A 86 -18.77 9.49 0.84
C ALA A 86 -17.75 8.93 1.88
N ASP A 87 -18.23 8.21 2.89
CA ASP A 87 -17.39 7.66 3.98
C ASP A 87 -17.10 6.16 3.79
N LYS A 88 -17.36 5.61 2.62
CA LYS A 88 -17.16 4.17 2.34
C LYS A 88 -16.16 3.97 1.22
N ILE A 89 -15.34 2.96 1.38
CA ILE A 89 -14.49 2.45 0.30
C ILE A 89 -15.35 1.52 -0.55
N VAL A 90 -15.41 1.80 -1.85
CA VAL A 90 -16.17 1.08 -2.87
C VAL A 90 -15.29 0.82 -4.09
N GLY A 91 -15.75 0.03 -5.02
CA GLY A 91 -15.05 -0.26 -6.26
C GLY A 91 -14.93 -1.76 -6.52
N ILE A 92 -14.23 -2.10 -7.59
CA ILE A 92 -14.07 -3.48 -8.05
C ILE A 92 -13.40 -4.33 -6.97
N ASP A 93 -12.28 -3.85 -6.42
CA ASP A 93 -11.51 -4.57 -5.42
C ASP A 93 -12.30 -4.74 -4.12
N ALA A 94 -12.97 -3.68 -3.66
CA ALA A 94 -13.81 -3.74 -2.47
C ALA A 94 -14.95 -4.76 -2.61
N GLU A 95 -15.66 -4.78 -3.75
CA GLU A 95 -16.78 -5.70 -3.96
C GLU A 95 -16.32 -7.17 -4.17
N ILE A 96 -15.20 -7.38 -4.86
CA ILE A 96 -14.63 -8.73 -5.00
C ILE A 96 -14.13 -9.23 -3.62
N ALA A 97 -13.48 -8.38 -2.83
CA ALA A 97 -13.04 -8.72 -1.49
C ALA A 97 -14.22 -9.05 -0.56
N GLU A 98 -15.33 -8.30 -0.62
CA GLU A 98 -16.57 -8.63 0.10
C GLU A 98 -17.11 -10.01 -0.29
N ALA A 99 -17.13 -10.33 -1.61
CA ALA A 99 -17.59 -11.62 -2.09
C ALA A 99 -16.67 -12.76 -1.64
N ILE A 100 -15.34 -12.56 -1.64
CA ILE A 100 -14.36 -13.53 -1.12
C ILE A 100 -14.57 -13.74 0.38
N ALA A 101 -14.66 -12.69 1.17
CA ALA A 101 -14.88 -12.75 2.62
C ALA A 101 -16.18 -13.54 2.94
N ALA A 102 -17.27 -13.28 2.19
CA ALA A 102 -18.52 -14.04 2.33
C ALA A 102 -18.35 -15.54 2.02
N LYS A 103 -17.56 -15.91 1.00
CA LYS A 103 -17.23 -17.32 0.70
C LYS A 103 -16.43 -17.98 1.82
N LEU A 104 -15.55 -17.22 2.48
CA LEU A 104 -14.74 -17.66 3.62
C LEU A 104 -15.55 -17.67 4.94
N GLY A 105 -16.78 -17.16 4.95
CA GLY A 105 -17.62 -17.03 6.14
C GLY A 105 -17.10 -15.97 7.13
N LYS A 106 -16.37 -14.96 6.65
CA LYS A 106 -15.76 -13.89 7.44
C LYS A 106 -16.38 -12.53 7.16
N GLU A 107 -16.23 -11.60 8.09
CA GLU A 107 -16.59 -10.19 7.93
C GLU A 107 -15.36 -9.41 7.42
N LEU A 108 -15.50 -8.69 6.29
CA LEU A 108 -14.41 -7.89 5.71
C LEU A 108 -14.23 -6.59 6.47
N VAL A 109 -12.98 -6.29 6.83
CA VAL A 109 -12.54 -4.97 7.31
C VAL A 109 -11.54 -4.43 6.29
N ILE A 110 -11.78 -3.21 5.77
CA ILE A 110 -10.89 -2.58 4.79
C ILE A 110 -10.09 -1.47 5.48
N ASN A 111 -8.77 -1.58 5.43
CA ASN A 111 -7.81 -0.60 5.93
C ASN A 111 -7.19 0.16 4.76
N ASP A 112 -7.49 1.47 4.68
CA ASP A 112 -6.85 2.38 3.73
C ASP A 112 -5.46 2.79 4.25
N MET A 113 -4.46 2.68 3.38
CA MET A 113 -3.07 3.06 3.68
C MET A 113 -2.33 3.48 2.42
N GLN A 114 -1.11 3.98 2.57
CA GLN A 114 -0.25 4.27 1.41
C GLN A 114 0.07 2.97 0.66
N PHE A 115 0.05 3.04 -0.69
CA PHE A 115 0.24 1.85 -1.54
C PHE A 115 1.55 1.13 -1.27
N ASP A 116 2.66 1.87 -1.14
CA ASP A 116 3.99 1.35 -0.84
C ASP A 116 4.11 0.66 0.53
N SER A 117 3.15 0.88 1.43
CA SER A 117 3.09 0.26 2.75
C SER A 117 2.33 -1.08 2.77
N ILE A 118 1.52 -1.38 1.74
CA ILE A 118 0.64 -2.57 1.72
C ILE A 118 1.43 -3.87 1.84
N LEU A 119 2.49 -4.04 1.04
CA LEU A 119 3.30 -5.27 1.09
C LEU A 119 3.90 -5.51 2.48
N THR A 120 4.40 -4.45 3.12
CA THR A 120 4.95 -4.54 4.48
C THR A 120 3.87 -4.89 5.50
N ALA A 121 2.67 -4.33 5.39
CA ALA A 121 1.55 -4.65 6.28
C ALA A 121 1.14 -6.13 6.17
N VAL A 122 1.11 -6.67 4.95
CA VAL A 122 0.85 -8.10 4.69
C VAL A 122 1.97 -8.98 5.25
N GLN A 123 3.24 -8.66 4.99
CA GLN A 123 4.39 -9.41 5.46
C GLN A 123 4.48 -9.49 6.99
N THR A 124 4.11 -8.41 7.68
CA THR A 124 4.17 -8.33 9.15
C THR A 124 2.91 -8.91 9.83
N GLY A 125 1.90 -9.33 9.06
CA GLY A 125 0.63 -9.81 9.60
C GLY A 125 -0.23 -8.72 10.25
N SER A 126 0.04 -7.44 9.93
CA SER A 126 -0.80 -6.32 10.39
C SER A 126 -2.17 -6.30 9.69
N VAL A 127 -2.25 -6.94 8.54
CA VAL A 127 -3.45 -7.23 7.76
C VAL A 127 -3.33 -8.66 7.21
N ASP A 128 -4.46 -9.26 6.82
CA ASP A 128 -4.47 -10.62 6.30
C ASP A 128 -4.05 -10.70 4.83
N PHE A 129 -4.42 -9.69 4.04
CA PHE A 129 -4.11 -9.60 2.61
C PHE A 129 -4.09 -8.17 2.10
N GLY A 130 -3.51 -7.97 0.91
CA GLY A 130 -3.54 -6.70 0.18
C GLY A 130 -4.25 -6.85 -1.16
N MET A 131 -5.15 -5.92 -1.48
CA MET A 131 -5.86 -5.85 -2.76
C MET A 131 -6.03 -4.37 -3.14
N ALA A 132 -5.35 -3.92 -4.18
CA ALA A 132 -5.20 -2.51 -4.54
C ALA A 132 -4.78 -2.35 -6.01
N GLY A 133 -5.45 -3.03 -6.96
CA GLY A 133 -5.00 -3.08 -8.36
C GLY A 133 -3.54 -3.54 -8.45
N MET A 134 -3.14 -4.48 -7.60
CA MET A 134 -1.72 -4.80 -7.42
C MET A 134 -1.22 -5.79 -8.47
N THR A 135 -0.27 -5.33 -9.28
CA THR A 135 0.40 -6.13 -10.31
C THR A 135 1.32 -7.17 -9.70
N VAL A 136 1.28 -8.39 -10.23
CA VAL A 136 2.24 -9.46 -9.92
C VAL A 136 3.58 -9.16 -10.58
N THR A 137 4.64 -9.02 -9.78
CA THR A 137 6.01 -8.86 -10.27
C THR A 137 6.96 -9.86 -9.60
N GLU A 138 8.08 -10.18 -10.27
CA GLU A 138 9.10 -11.07 -9.69
C GLU A 138 9.64 -10.52 -8.37
N GLU A 139 9.85 -9.21 -8.27
CA GLU A 139 10.34 -8.56 -7.05
C GLU A 139 9.33 -8.71 -5.89
N ARG A 140 8.04 -8.44 -6.14
CA ARG A 140 6.99 -8.60 -5.13
C ARG A 140 6.83 -10.06 -4.70
N LEU A 141 6.99 -11.00 -5.66
CA LEU A 141 6.99 -12.43 -5.37
C LEU A 141 8.14 -12.90 -4.48
N GLU A 142 9.21 -12.13 -4.32
CA GLU A 142 10.24 -12.45 -3.31
C GLU A 142 9.72 -12.31 -1.88
N SER A 143 8.76 -11.40 -1.68
CA SER A 143 8.29 -10.93 -0.38
C SER A 143 6.92 -11.49 0.03
N VAL A 144 6.01 -11.68 -0.93
CA VAL A 144 4.63 -12.17 -0.72
C VAL A 144 4.29 -13.25 -1.72
N ASN A 145 3.19 -13.96 -1.49
CA ASN A 145 2.51 -14.78 -2.49
C ASN A 145 1.38 -13.99 -3.13
N PHE A 146 0.99 -14.39 -4.34
CA PHE A 146 -0.17 -13.84 -5.02
C PHE A 146 -1.18 -14.94 -5.34
N THR A 147 -2.47 -14.58 -5.33
CA THR A 147 -3.54 -15.42 -5.86
C THR A 147 -3.46 -15.54 -7.38
N SER A 148 -4.35 -16.32 -7.97
CA SER A 148 -4.70 -16.18 -9.39
C SER A 148 -5.16 -14.75 -9.68
N SER A 149 -4.89 -14.26 -10.90
CA SER A 149 -5.31 -12.92 -11.34
C SER A 149 -6.84 -12.82 -11.40
N TYR A 150 -7.38 -11.69 -10.92
CA TYR A 150 -8.81 -11.38 -10.97
C TYR A 150 -9.15 -10.30 -12.01
N ALA A 151 -8.15 -9.53 -12.47
CA ALA A 151 -8.31 -8.47 -13.48
C ALA A 151 -7.00 -8.25 -14.24
N THR A 152 -7.09 -7.50 -15.33
CA THR A 152 -5.94 -7.03 -16.11
C THR A 152 -5.86 -5.50 -16.06
N GLY A 153 -4.65 -4.97 -16.04
CA GLY A 153 -4.35 -3.54 -16.11
C GLY A 153 -3.54 -3.19 -17.35
N VAL A 154 -3.52 -1.92 -17.69
CA VAL A 154 -2.67 -1.36 -18.75
C VAL A 154 -2.11 -0.05 -18.25
N GLN A 155 -0.79 0.09 -18.17
CA GLN A 155 -0.15 1.36 -17.85
C GLN A 155 -0.32 2.33 -19.01
N SER A 156 -0.77 3.54 -18.71
CA SER A 156 -1.07 4.60 -19.67
C SER A 156 -0.36 5.89 -19.29
N ILE A 157 -0.31 6.83 -20.21
CA ILE A 157 0.35 8.11 -20.04
C ILE A 157 -0.67 9.23 -20.15
N ILE A 158 -0.80 10.03 -19.08
CA ILE A 158 -1.59 11.26 -19.05
C ILE A 158 -0.68 12.43 -19.39
N VAL A 159 -1.13 13.29 -20.29
CA VAL A 159 -0.45 14.52 -20.69
C VAL A 159 -1.43 15.70 -20.69
N LYS A 160 -0.92 16.93 -20.72
CA LYS A 160 -1.77 18.10 -21.04
C LYS A 160 -2.16 18.07 -22.51
N GLU A 161 -3.37 18.53 -22.83
CA GLU A 161 -3.77 18.80 -24.20
C GLU A 161 -2.75 19.73 -24.90
N GLY A 162 -2.31 19.33 -26.10
CA GLY A 162 -1.29 20.06 -26.83
C GLY A 162 0.15 19.85 -26.34
N SER A 163 0.39 18.84 -25.50
CA SER A 163 1.72 18.41 -25.11
C SER A 163 2.61 18.08 -26.31
N ALA A 164 3.92 18.23 -26.15
CA ALA A 164 4.90 17.74 -27.12
C ALA A 164 5.03 16.20 -27.09
N ILE A 165 4.62 15.55 -25.98
CA ILE A 165 4.56 14.10 -25.85
C ILE A 165 3.25 13.65 -26.51
N THR A 166 3.32 12.92 -27.59
CA THR A 166 2.18 12.46 -28.41
C THR A 166 2.04 10.95 -28.47
N THR A 167 3.14 10.25 -28.23
CA THR A 167 3.23 8.80 -28.17
C THR A 167 4.21 8.40 -27.07
N VAL A 168 4.21 7.14 -26.67
CA VAL A 168 5.20 6.59 -25.72
C VAL A 168 6.64 6.74 -26.25
N ASP A 169 6.84 6.65 -27.57
CA ASP A 169 8.17 6.75 -28.20
C ASP A 169 8.82 8.13 -27.97
N ASP A 170 8.03 9.18 -27.77
CA ASP A 170 8.55 10.52 -27.50
C ASP A 170 9.33 10.58 -26.17
N LEU A 171 9.00 9.72 -25.20
CA LEU A 171 9.71 9.61 -23.93
C LEU A 171 11.11 8.99 -24.10
N TYR A 172 11.28 8.13 -25.11
CA TYR A 172 12.56 7.46 -25.42
C TYR A 172 13.38 8.18 -26.51
N ALA A 173 12.90 9.32 -26.99
CA ALA A 173 13.61 10.06 -28.04
C ALA A 173 15.01 10.51 -27.57
N GLU A 174 15.98 10.53 -28.48
CA GLU A 174 17.35 10.97 -28.16
C GLU A 174 17.37 12.41 -27.61
N GLY A 175 17.84 12.57 -26.38
CA GLY A 175 17.88 13.84 -25.68
C GLY A 175 16.55 14.24 -25.02
N ALA A 176 15.55 13.37 -24.99
CA ALA A 176 14.36 13.58 -24.17
C ALA A 176 14.74 13.68 -22.68
N ALA A 177 14.13 14.64 -22.00
CA ALA A 177 14.34 14.86 -20.57
C ALA A 177 13.00 15.29 -19.91
N TYR A 178 11.93 14.60 -20.29
CA TYR A 178 10.61 14.84 -19.74
C TYR A 178 10.55 14.34 -18.28
N LYS A 179 9.92 15.15 -17.44
CA LYS A 179 9.67 14.79 -16.04
C LYS A 179 8.40 13.95 -15.96
N VAL A 180 8.51 12.80 -15.36
CA VAL A 180 7.42 11.84 -15.20
C VAL A 180 6.91 11.84 -13.77
N GLY A 181 5.60 12.00 -13.58
CA GLY A 181 4.93 11.83 -12.30
C GLY A 181 4.41 10.41 -12.18
N VAL A 182 4.59 9.78 -11.03
CA VAL A 182 4.14 8.42 -10.72
C VAL A 182 3.64 8.33 -9.29
N GLN A 183 2.85 7.32 -8.96
CA GLN A 183 2.57 6.98 -7.58
C GLN A 183 3.70 6.10 -7.02
N LEU A 184 4.20 6.43 -5.83
CA LEU A 184 5.30 5.73 -5.16
C LEU A 184 5.00 4.23 -5.00
N GLY A 185 5.96 3.38 -5.39
CA GLY A 185 5.93 1.93 -5.20
C GLY A 185 5.04 1.17 -6.18
N THR A 186 4.38 1.84 -7.14
CA THR A 186 3.62 1.19 -8.21
C THR A 186 4.56 0.65 -9.30
N THR A 187 4.04 -0.18 -10.20
CA THR A 187 4.77 -0.62 -11.40
C THR A 187 5.08 0.55 -12.34
N GLY A 188 4.19 1.55 -12.42
CA GLY A 188 4.47 2.79 -13.13
C GLY A 188 5.70 3.54 -12.60
N ASP A 189 5.92 3.55 -11.28
CA ASP A 189 7.13 4.10 -10.67
C ASP A 189 8.37 3.27 -11.01
N ILE A 190 8.29 1.95 -10.84
CA ILE A 190 9.40 1.04 -11.12
C ILE A 190 9.84 1.16 -12.58
N TYR A 191 8.90 1.01 -13.52
CA TYR A 191 9.21 1.07 -14.96
C TYR A 191 9.73 2.45 -15.37
N ALA A 192 9.09 3.54 -14.92
CA ALA A 192 9.56 4.87 -15.28
C ALA A 192 10.95 5.18 -14.70
N SER A 193 11.25 4.72 -13.48
CA SER A 193 12.56 4.89 -12.86
C SER A 193 13.65 4.11 -13.57
N ASP A 194 13.35 2.89 -14.02
CA ASP A 194 14.26 2.05 -14.76
C ASP A 194 14.52 2.59 -16.19
N ASP A 195 13.48 3.08 -16.87
CA ASP A 195 13.55 3.51 -18.25
C ASP A 195 14.15 4.92 -18.41
N PHE A 196 13.82 5.86 -17.51
CA PHE A 196 14.18 7.28 -17.67
C PHE A 196 15.19 7.77 -16.63
N GLY A 197 15.44 6.99 -15.59
CA GLY A 197 16.29 7.36 -14.45
C GLY A 197 15.52 8.13 -13.35
N ALA A 198 15.85 7.83 -12.11
CA ALA A 198 15.17 8.38 -10.94
C ALA A 198 15.20 9.91 -10.84
N GLU A 199 16.14 10.57 -11.50
CA GLU A 199 16.25 12.04 -11.54
C GLU A 199 15.15 12.71 -12.38
N LEU A 200 14.53 11.98 -13.32
CA LEU A 200 13.41 12.47 -14.14
C LEU A 200 12.05 12.04 -13.58
N VAL A 201 12.02 11.15 -12.59
CA VAL A 201 10.79 10.64 -11.98
C VAL A 201 10.48 11.36 -10.68
N SER A 202 9.25 11.84 -10.55
CA SER A 202 8.72 12.45 -9.33
C SER A 202 7.63 11.55 -8.76
N GLN A 203 7.86 11.06 -7.55
CA GLN A 203 6.99 10.15 -6.82
C GLN A 203 5.97 10.93 -5.97
N PHE A 204 4.71 10.50 -5.99
CA PHE A 204 3.59 11.09 -5.26
C PHE A 204 2.88 10.02 -4.43
N ALA A 205 2.12 10.45 -3.43
CA ALA A 205 1.36 9.53 -2.57
C ALA A 205 0.22 8.79 -3.32
N ASN A 206 -0.35 9.44 -4.36
CA ASN A 206 -1.42 8.88 -5.19
C ASN A 206 -1.47 9.57 -6.57
N GLY A 207 -2.28 9.01 -7.48
CA GLY A 207 -2.44 9.55 -8.83
C GLY A 207 -3.04 10.97 -8.88
N ASN A 208 -3.88 11.35 -7.92
CA ASN A 208 -4.44 12.71 -7.87
C ASN A 208 -3.34 13.75 -7.65
N GLU A 209 -2.38 13.48 -6.76
CA GLU A 209 -1.24 14.37 -6.51
C GLU A 209 -0.32 14.47 -7.72
N ALA A 210 -0.07 13.35 -8.41
CA ALA A 210 0.70 13.33 -9.66
C ALA A 210 0.03 14.19 -10.74
N VAL A 211 -1.29 14.09 -10.91
CA VAL A 211 -2.08 14.92 -11.85
C VAL A 211 -2.08 16.38 -11.42
N MET A 212 -2.15 16.71 -10.13
CA MET A 212 -2.00 18.10 -9.66
C MET A 212 -0.62 18.66 -10.03
N ALA A 213 0.45 17.86 -9.92
CA ALA A 213 1.80 18.24 -10.33
C ALA A 213 1.90 18.46 -11.86
N LEU A 214 1.24 17.60 -12.66
CA LEU A 214 1.12 17.76 -14.11
C LEU A 214 0.40 19.08 -14.45
N ASN A 215 -0.75 19.36 -13.84
CA ASN A 215 -1.51 20.59 -14.04
C ASN A 215 -0.69 21.83 -13.66
N GLY A 216 0.10 21.72 -12.58
CA GLY A 216 1.02 22.77 -12.13
C GLY A 216 2.27 22.95 -13.01
N GLY A 217 2.57 22.00 -13.90
CA GLY A 217 3.78 22.00 -14.75
C GLY A 217 5.05 21.58 -14.00
N ALA A 218 4.92 20.89 -12.89
CA ALA A 218 6.05 20.31 -12.17
C ALA A 218 6.57 19.03 -12.84
N VAL A 219 5.67 18.29 -13.51
CA VAL A 219 5.97 17.15 -14.38
C VAL A 219 5.34 17.37 -15.75
N ASP A 220 5.84 16.66 -16.77
CA ASP A 220 5.42 16.78 -18.16
C ASP A 220 4.35 15.73 -18.55
N CYS A 221 4.34 14.59 -17.87
CA CYS A 221 3.35 13.52 -18.00
C CYS A 221 3.19 12.77 -16.66
N VAL A 222 2.15 11.93 -16.59
CA VAL A 222 1.91 10.98 -15.49
C VAL A 222 1.75 9.59 -16.06
N ILE A 223 2.44 8.60 -15.49
CA ILE A 223 2.27 7.19 -15.80
C ILE A 223 1.42 6.57 -14.71
N ILE A 224 0.30 5.97 -15.08
CA ILE A 224 -0.68 5.33 -14.19
C ILE A 224 -1.54 4.37 -15.02
N ASP A 225 -2.21 3.44 -14.37
CA ASP A 225 -3.12 2.51 -15.02
C ASP A 225 -4.26 3.21 -15.77
N ASN A 226 -4.69 2.61 -16.89
CA ASN A 226 -5.63 3.22 -17.83
C ASN A 226 -6.98 3.56 -17.20
N GLN A 227 -7.56 2.67 -16.38
CA GLN A 227 -8.87 2.93 -15.79
C GLN A 227 -8.84 4.10 -14.80
N PRO A 228 -7.89 4.18 -13.85
CA PRO A 228 -7.66 5.37 -13.05
C PRO A 228 -7.31 6.60 -13.88
N ALA A 229 -6.52 6.46 -14.95
CA ALA A 229 -6.22 7.56 -15.86
C ALA A 229 -7.49 8.17 -16.48
N LEU A 230 -8.45 7.33 -16.92
CA LEU A 230 -9.74 7.78 -17.45
C LEU A 230 -10.52 8.59 -16.41
N ALA A 231 -10.61 8.10 -15.18
CA ALA A 231 -11.29 8.81 -14.08
C ALA A 231 -10.60 10.16 -13.76
N LEU A 232 -9.27 10.17 -13.73
CA LEU A 232 -8.49 11.39 -13.47
C LEU A 232 -8.64 12.43 -14.58
N VAL A 233 -8.65 12.00 -15.84
CA VAL A 233 -8.84 12.91 -17.00
C VAL A 233 -10.27 13.44 -17.06
N GLU A 234 -11.27 12.61 -16.74
CA GLU A 234 -12.67 13.07 -16.65
C GLU A 234 -12.85 14.14 -15.56
N ALA A 235 -12.14 14.00 -14.45
CA ALA A 235 -12.20 14.96 -13.33
C ALA A 235 -11.35 16.24 -13.54
N ASN A 236 -10.47 16.28 -14.56
CA ASN A 236 -9.51 17.36 -14.77
C ASN A 236 -9.51 17.82 -16.23
N GLU A 237 -10.09 18.98 -16.50
CA GLU A 237 -10.13 19.57 -17.86
C GLU A 237 -8.72 19.84 -18.40
N GLY A 238 -8.53 19.70 -19.71
CA GLY A 238 -7.27 20.01 -20.40
C GLY A 238 -6.20 18.91 -20.30
N LEU A 239 -6.59 17.72 -19.87
CA LEU A 239 -5.75 16.53 -19.89
C LEU A 239 -6.21 15.53 -20.95
N ALA A 240 -5.29 14.72 -21.44
CA ALA A 240 -5.53 13.65 -22.39
C ALA A 240 -4.69 12.41 -22.03
N ILE A 241 -5.23 11.23 -22.39
CA ILE A 241 -4.48 9.97 -22.31
C ILE A 241 -3.92 9.69 -23.70
N LEU A 242 -2.64 9.26 -23.80
CA LEU A 242 -2.06 8.84 -25.06
C LEU A 242 -2.71 7.53 -25.56
N GLU A 243 -2.88 7.39 -26.87
CA GLU A 243 -3.45 6.18 -27.46
C GLU A 243 -2.54 4.94 -27.33
N THR A 244 -1.23 5.16 -27.15
CA THR A 244 -0.24 4.08 -26.96
C THR A 244 -0.16 3.66 -25.50
N SER A 245 -0.35 2.36 -25.24
CA SER A 245 -0.10 1.77 -23.90
C SER A 245 1.39 1.79 -23.56
N TYR A 246 1.68 1.81 -22.25
CA TYR A 246 3.05 1.73 -21.75
C TYR A 246 3.43 0.30 -21.38
N ALA A 247 2.57 -0.42 -20.62
CA ALA A 247 2.75 -1.82 -20.26
C ALA A 247 1.40 -2.51 -20.00
N ASP A 248 1.34 -3.82 -20.25
CA ASP A 248 0.20 -4.67 -19.88
C ASP A 248 0.48 -5.39 -18.57
N GLU A 249 -0.52 -5.53 -17.69
CA GLU A 249 -0.38 -6.04 -16.33
C GLU A 249 -1.51 -6.97 -15.92
N GLU A 250 -1.26 -7.78 -14.88
CA GLU A 250 -2.25 -8.65 -14.24
C GLU A 250 -2.36 -8.32 -12.76
N TYR A 251 -3.60 -8.11 -12.26
CA TYR A 251 -3.86 -7.80 -10.86
C TYR A 251 -4.22 -9.05 -10.09
N ALA A 252 -3.60 -9.19 -8.90
CA ALA A 252 -3.86 -10.29 -7.99
C ALA A 252 -3.81 -9.82 -6.52
N ILE A 253 -4.33 -10.64 -5.62
CA ILE A 253 -4.35 -10.39 -4.18
C ILE A 253 -3.02 -10.86 -3.59
N CYS A 254 -2.32 -10.01 -2.85
CA CYS A 254 -1.08 -10.39 -2.16
C CYS A 254 -1.36 -10.90 -0.74
N ILE A 255 -0.64 -11.96 -0.35
CA ILE A 255 -0.81 -12.69 0.92
C ILE A 255 0.58 -13.02 1.47
N ALA A 256 0.74 -13.01 2.79
CA ALA A 256 2.02 -13.36 3.42
C ALA A 256 2.52 -14.74 2.99
N LYS A 257 3.84 -14.89 2.83
CA LYS A 257 4.49 -16.14 2.40
C LYS A 257 4.11 -17.35 3.26
N GLU A 258 3.96 -17.11 4.56
CA GLU A 258 3.69 -18.13 5.56
C GLU A 258 2.22 -18.55 5.60
N ASN A 259 1.31 -17.79 4.96
CA ASN A 259 -0.14 -18.05 5.01
C ASN A 259 -0.64 -18.80 3.77
N GLU A 260 -0.07 -19.99 3.53
CA GLU A 260 -0.47 -20.86 2.41
C GLU A 260 -1.93 -21.33 2.49
N GLU A 261 -2.47 -21.45 3.69
CA GLU A 261 -3.87 -21.86 3.90
C GLU A 261 -4.83 -20.78 3.40
N LEU A 262 -4.59 -19.51 3.75
CA LEU A 262 -5.38 -18.39 3.26
C LEU A 262 -5.24 -18.25 1.73
N LEU A 263 -4.02 -18.39 1.20
CA LEU A 263 -3.78 -18.36 -0.25
C LEU A 263 -4.62 -19.42 -0.99
N ALA A 264 -4.63 -20.65 -0.49
CA ALA A 264 -5.41 -21.73 -1.08
C ALA A 264 -6.92 -21.46 -0.99
N ALA A 265 -7.40 -20.97 0.16
CA ALA A 265 -8.80 -20.64 0.37
C ALA A 265 -9.27 -19.48 -0.52
N MET A 266 -8.46 -18.42 -0.66
CA MET A 266 -8.77 -17.30 -1.55
C MET A 266 -8.76 -17.70 -3.03
N ASN A 267 -7.80 -18.52 -3.47
CA ASN A 267 -7.79 -19.03 -4.84
C ASN A 267 -9.06 -19.84 -5.15
N ALA A 268 -9.47 -20.71 -4.21
CA ALA A 268 -10.71 -21.47 -4.38
C ALA A 268 -11.95 -20.54 -4.47
N ALA A 269 -12.00 -19.49 -3.65
CA ALA A 269 -13.07 -18.51 -3.70
C ALA A 269 -13.06 -17.73 -5.03
N ILE A 270 -11.90 -17.29 -5.53
CA ILE A 270 -11.75 -16.61 -6.82
C ILE A 270 -12.22 -17.50 -7.95
N ASP A 271 -11.79 -18.78 -7.99
CA ASP A 271 -12.20 -19.75 -9.02
C ASP A 271 -13.73 -19.92 -9.05
N GLU A 272 -14.38 -20.00 -7.87
CA GLU A 272 -15.84 -20.09 -7.78
C GLU A 272 -16.51 -18.78 -8.27
N LEU A 273 -16.00 -17.59 -7.90
CA LEU A 273 -16.55 -16.30 -8.29
C LEU A 273 -16.35 -16.01 -9.78
N ILE A 274 -15.29 -16.53 -10.40
CA ILE A 274 -15.10 -16.50 -11.85
C ILE A 274 -16.12 -17.44 -12.50
N ALA A 275 -16.25 -18.68 -12.00
CA ALA A 275 -17.11 -19.71 -12.60
C ALA A 275 -18.60 -19.35 -12.55
N ASP A 276 -19.05 -18.66 -11.49
CA ASP A 276 -20.45 -18.21 -11.35
C ASP A 276 -20.72 -16.84 -11.99
N GLY A 277 -19.68 -16.17 -12.52
CA GLY A 277 -19.77 -14.87 -13.23
C GLY A 277 -19.84 -13.66 -12.29
N THR A 278 -19.62 -13.81 -11.00
CA THR A 278 -19.68 -12.70 -10.03
C THR A 278 -18.59 -11.67 -10.32
N ILE A 279 -17.32 -12.09 -10.58
CA ILE A 279 -16.23 -11.16 -10.90
C ILE A 279 -16.55 -10.39 -12.17
N ASP A 280 -17.00 -11.04 -13.23
CA ASP A 280 -17.39 -10.36 -14.49
C ASP A 280 -18.51 -9.34 -14.27
N ALA A 281 -19.50 -9.67 -13.43
CA ALA A 281 -20.60 -8.79 -13.10
C ALA A 281 -20.15 -7.56 -12.31
N VAL A 282 -19.23 -7.73 -11.35
CA VAL A 282 -18.61 -6.63 -10.60
C VAL A 282 -17.82 -5.72 -11.54
N VAL A 283 -16.92 -6.28 -12.36
CA VAL A 283 -16.12 -5.50 -13.31
C VAL A 283 -17.03 -4.72 -14.28
N ALA A 284 -18.06 -5.35 -14.86
CA ALA A 284 -18.99 -4.71 -15.79
C ALA A 284 -19.86 -3.60 -15.16
N LYS A 285 -19.97 -3.57 -13.83
CA LYS A 285 -20.66 -2.49 -13.11
C LYS A 285 -19.88 -1.18 -13.16
N TYR A 286 -18.55 -1.28 -13.13
CA TYR A 286 -17.64 -0.13 -13.03
C TYR A 286 -16.95 0.23 -14.34
N ILE A 287 -16.62 -0.75 -15.17
CA ILE A 287 -15.94 -0.57 -16.47
C ILE A 287 -16.92 -0.86 -17.59
N LYS A 288 -17.17 0.16 -18.43
CA LYS A 288 -18.18 0.12 -19.52
C LYS A 288 -17.53 0.04 -20.89
#